data_22a8a1764129398938afd9e4e1029693
#
_entry.id   22a8a1764129398938afd9e4e1029693
#
_cell.length_a   1.000
_cell.length_b   1.000
_cell.length_c   1.000
_cell.angle_alpha   90.00
_cell.angle_beta   90.00
_cell.angle_gamma   90.00
#
_symmetry.space_group_name_H-M   'P 1'
#
loop_
_entity.id
_entity.type
_entity.pdbx_description
1 polymer ?
#
loop_
_entity_poly.entity_id
_entity_poly.type
_entity_poly.pdbx_seq_one_letter_code
_entity_poly.pdbx_strand_id
1 'polypeptide(L)'
;MRRLPPLGAIEAFVQVARLGSIKAAAEDLALSAPALSRRVQSLERFIAKPLFARRHQAMVLNADGERLLAQIAPVLDSLSDAVESLTSTTEVLRLRLGILPLYASQKLFPRLGELRKAHPELHLDIDTAAHLVSRLGDGLDAVIALSREIDPSLYARRLDRNSVYVIGARSLLERADPVTRPEQLSTLTALVHRDMTDTFSAWRTAAGLDDIEPMAIDHFDSGALMLEAAAQGLGVAFMHASHFADANDPRLVRLFDIEVESPYSYWFVCRPRALQTKPVRLFHDWLIRTLAEV
;
A
#
# COMPACT_ATOMS: atom_id res chain seq x y z
N MET A 1 -36.53 5.73 -9.46
CA MET A 1 -35.58 6.63 -10.11
C MET A 1 -34.55 7.07 -9.10
N ARG A 2 -33.21 6.80 -9.32
CA ARG A 2 -32.13 7.32 -8.44
C ARG A 2 -32.05 8.84 -8.65
N ARG A 3 -32.32 9.64 -7.62
CA ARG A 3 -32.04 11.08 -7.63
C ARG A 3 -30.55 11.27 -7.30
N LEU A 4 -29.79 11.73 -8.27
CA LEU A 4 -28.39 12.16 -8.08
C LEU A 4 -28.34 13.70 -8.08
N PRO A 5 -27.43 14.31 -7.31
CA PRO A 5 -27.15 15.73 -7.43
C PRO A 5 -26.52 16.03 -8.80
N PRO A 6 -26.54 17.30 -9.27
CA PRO A 6 -25.85 17.69 -10.50
C PRO A 6 -24.34 17.35 -10.41
N LEU A 7 -23.79 16.76 -11.46
CA LEU A 7 -22.35 16.37 -11.50
C LEU A 7 -21.45 17.56 -11.18
N GLY A 8 -21.69 18.73 -11.77
CA GLY A 8 -20.89 19.93 -11.49
C GLY A 8 -20.99 20.45 -10.05
N ALA A 9 -21.99 19.99 -9.25
CA ALA A 9 -22.04 20.29 -7.82
C ALA A 9 -21.14 19.33 -7.02
N ILE A 10 -21.02 18.08 -7.47
CA ILE A 10 -20.10 17.09 -6.93
C ILE A 10 -18.63 17.50 -7.23
N GLU A 11 -18.33 17.86 -8.48
CA GLU A 11 -17.01 18.36 -8.89
C GLU A 11 -16.57 19.57 -8.05
N ALA A 12 -17.46 20.55 -7.91
CA ALA A 12 -17.20 21.74 -7.09
C ALA A 12 -16.87 21.39 -5.64
N PHE A 13 -17.60 20.45 -5.05
CA PHE A 13 -17.36 19.98 -3.69
C PHE A 13 -15.99 19.31 -3.57
N VAL A 14 -15.69 18.35 -4.45
CA VAL A 14 -14.41 17.60 -4.42
C VAL A 14 -13.23 18.54 -4.61
N GLN A 15 -13.34 19.50 -5.51
CA GLN A 15 -12.23 20.43 -5.80
C GLN A 15 -12.01 21.43 -4.66
N VAL A 16 -13.08 21.95 -4.05
CA VAL A 16 -12.96 22.78 -2.84
C VAL A 16 -12.37 22.01 -1.67
N ALA A 17 -12.75 20.74 -1.53
CA ALA A 17 -12.19 19.87 -0.48
C ALA A 17 -10.70 19.59 -0.67
N ARG A 18 -10.25 19.36 -1.91
CA ARG A 18 -8.83 19.12 -2.25
C ARG A 18 -7.95 20.38 -2.07
N LEU A 19 -8.45 21.55 -2.47
CA LEU A 19 -7.66 22.79 -2.47
C LEU A 19 -7.87 23.67 -1.22
N GLY A 20 -8.86 23.36 -0.38
CA GLY A 20 -9.18 24.11 0.84
C GLY A 20 -9.63 25.57 0.62
N SER A 21 -9.84 25.97 -0.63
CA SER A 21 -10.11 27.33 -1.04
C SER A 21 -11.12 27.41 -2.19
N ILE A 22 -12.20 28.18 -1.99
CA ILE A 22 -13.18 28.44 -3.08
C ILE A 22 -12.52 29.17 -4.24
N LYS A 23 -11.58 30.10 -3.97
CA LYS A 23 -10.92 30.87 -5.01
C LYS A 23 -10.04 29.97 -5.88
N ALA A 24 -9.17 29.16 -5.27
CA ALA A 24 -8.30 28.24 -5.99
C ALA A 24 -9.09 27.20 -6.80
N ALA A 25 -10.16 26.64 -6.21
CA ALA A 25 -11.02 25.68 -6.88
C ALA A 25 -11.84 26.32 -8.04
N ALA A 26 -12.20 27.58 -7.93
CA ALA A 26 -12.87 28.28 -9.01
C ALA A 26 -11.93 28.55 -10.19
N GLU A 27 -10.69 28.94 -9.93
CA GLU A 27 -9.66 29.11 -10.96
C GLU A 27 -9.39 27.78 -11.70
N ASP A 28 -9.26 26.68 -10.96
CA ASP A 28 -9.03 25.35 -11.51
C ASP A 28 -10.19 24.85 -12.39
N LEU A 29 -11.41 25.07 -11.98
CA LEU A 29 -12.63 24.69 -12.75
C LEU A 29 -13.07 25.72 -13.79
N ALA A 30 -12.25 26.75 -14.05
CA ALA A 30 -12.58 27.87 -14.95
C ALA A 30 -13.95 28.53 -14.65
N LEU A 31 -14.25 28.71 -13.35
CA LEU A 31 -15.49 29.28 -12.86
C LEU A 31 -15.23 30.58 -12.08
N SER A 32 -16.29 31.39 -11.89
CA SER A 32 -16.23 32.46 -10.90
C SER A 32 -16.44 31.90 -9.48
N ALA A 33 -15.78 32.51 -8.47
CA ALA A 33 -15.94 32.07 -7.08
C ALA A 33 -17.42 32.08 -6.59
N PRO A 34 -18.27 33.06 -6.97
CA PRO A 34 -19.71 33.00 -6.66
C PRO A 34 -20.42 31.82 -7.36
N ALA A 35 -20.05 31.46 -8.58
CA ALA A 35 -20.63 30.31 -9.28
C ALA A 35 -20.26 28.99 -8.61
N LEU A 36 -18.97 28.82 -8.24
CA LEU A 36 -18.49 27.64 -7.52
C LEU A 36 -19.18 27.51 -6.15
N SER A 37 -19.27 28.61 -5.39
CA SER A 37 -19.95 28.62 -4.08
C SER A 37 -21.41 28.18 -4.21
N ARG A 38 -22.14 28.65 -5.24
CA ARG A 38 -23.50 28.21 -5.52
C ARG A 38 -23.62 26.72 -5.84
N ARG A 39 -22.65 26.15 -6.55
CA ARG A 39 -22.58 24.70 -6.84
C ARG A 39 -22.39 23.90 -5.55
N VAL A 40 -21.46 24.27 -4.68
CA VAL A 40 -21.26 23.63 -3.37
C VAL A 40 -22.55 23.72 -2.53
N GLN A 41 -23.15 24.90 -2.41
CA GLN A 41 -24.40 25.06 -1.68
C GLN A 41 -25.58 24.26 -2.28
N SER A 42 -25.57 24.03 -3.59
CA SER A 42 -26.55 23.18 -4.26
C SER A 42 -26.43 21.73 -3.82
N LEU A 43 -25.19 21.22 -3.65
CA LEU A 43 -24.94 19.89 -3.12
C LEU A 43 -25.36 19.77 -1.65
N GLU A 44 -24.98 20.73 -0.81
CA GLU A 44 -25.36 20.77 0.61
C GLU A 44 -26.88 20.78 0.80
N ARG A 45 -27.60 21.57 -0.02
CA ARG A 45 -29.09 21.58 -0.04
C ARG A 45 -29.67 20.25 -0.49
N PHE A 46 -29.09 19.61 -1.49
CA PHE A 46 -29.52 18.30 -1.97
C PHE A 46 -29.39 17.21 -0.90
N ILE A 47 -28.28 17.24 -0.16
CA ILE A 47 -27.99 16.30 0.94
C ILE A 47 -28.70 16.70 2.24
N ALA A 48 -29.17 17.94 2.31
CA ALA A 48 -29.76 18.57 3.50
C ALA A 48 -28.80 18.65 4.70
N LYS A 49 -27.50 18.74 4.44
CA LYS A 49 -26.44 18.87 5.44
C LYS A 49 -25.33 19.80 4.96
N PRO A 50 -24.71 20.61 5.86
CA PRO A 50 -23.47 21.28 5.56
C PRO A 50 -22.33 20.25 5.46
N LEU A 51 -21.41 20.46 4.53
CA LEU A 51 -20.23 19.61 4.31
C LEU A 51 -18.94 20.30 4.72
N PHE A 52 -18.97 21.64 4.83
CA PHE A 52 -17.83 22.45 5.24
C PHE A 52 -18.12 23.21 6.53
N ALA A 53 -17.08 23.36 7.35
CA ALA A 53 -17.02 24.31 8.44
C ALA A 53 -16.20 25.54 8.01
N ARG A 54 -16.72 26.76 8.22
CA ARG A 54 -15.99 28.00 7.94
C ARG A 54 -15.03 28.30 9.09
N ARG A 55 -13.73 28.25 8.83
CA ARG A 55 -12.69 28.70 9.76
C ARG A 55 -11.80 29.75 9.08
N HIS A 56 -11.85 31.00 9.55
CA HIS A 56 -10.95 32.09 9.17
C HIS A 56 -10.41 32.02 7.72
N GLN A 57 -11.28 32.25 6.73
CA GLN A 57 -10.98 32.23 5.28
C GLN A 57 -10.63 30.88 4.65
N ALA A 58 -10.61 29.77 5.39
CA ALA A 58 -10.44 28.43 4.85
C ALA A 58 -11.74 27.62 4.88
N MET A 59 -11.94 26.81 3.85
CA MET A 59 -13.02 25.81 3.76
C MET A 59 -12.46 24.48 4.29
N VAL A 60 -12.88 24.09 5.48
CA VAL A 60 -12.47 22.83 6.12
C VAL A 60 -13.65 21.87 6.11
N LEU A 61 -13.44 20.64 5.71
CA LEU A 61 -14.48 19.61 5.76
C LEU A 61 -14.93 19.37 7.21
N ASN A 62 -16.24 19.15 7.39
CA ASN A 62 -16.73 18.53 8.62
C ASN A 62 -16.81 17.01 8.46
N ALA A 63 -17.20 16.27 9.49
CA ALA A 63 -17.26 14.81 9.49
C ALA A 63 -18.17 14.22 8.38
N ASP A 64 -19.28 14.89 8.03
CA ASP A 64 -20.14 14.47 6.92
C ASP A 64 -19.47 14.74 5.57
N GLY A 65 -18.72 15.86 5.45
CA GLY A 65 -17.93 16.19 4.26
C GLY A 65 -16.76 15.22 4.04
N GLU A 66 -16.01 14.88 5.08
CA GLU A 66 -14.91 13.89 4.99
C GLU A 66 -15.45 12.53 4.53
N ARG A 67 -16.56 12.07 5.12
CA ARG A 67 -17.20 10.81 4.73
C ARG A 67 -17.68 10.82 3.29
N LEU A 68 -18.29 11.93 2.85
CA LEU A 68 -18.75 12.07 1.47
C LEU A 68 -17.57 12.11 0.50
N LEU A 69 -16.51 12.85 0.82
CA LEU A 69 -15.32 12.95 -0.01
C LEU A 69 -14.68 11.57 -0.24
N ALA A 70 -14.50 10.79 0.83
CA ALA A 70 -13.93 9.46 0.77
C ALA A 70 -14.71 8.51 -0.16
N GLN A 71 -16.05 8.68 -0.23
CA GLN A 71 -16.90 7.85 -1.08
C GLN A 71 -17.03 8.36 -2.52
N ILE A 72 -17.04 9.67 -2.70
CA ILE A 72 -17.40 10.26 -4.01
C ILE A 72 -16.18 10.58 -4.89
N ALA A 73 -15.02 10.92 -4.29
CA ALA A 73 -13.82 11.26 -5.05
C ALA A 73 -13.36 10.11 -5.95
N PRO A 74 -13.26 8.85 -5.47
CA PRO A 74 -12.86 7.73 -6.32
C PRO A 74 -13.84 7.45 -7.48
N VAL A 75 -15.13 7.68 -7.25
CA VAL A 75 -16.17 7.49 -8.27
C VAL A 75 -16.10 8.57 -9.35
N LEU A 76 -15.83 9.82 -8.94
CA LEU A 76 -15.64 10.93 -9.87
C LEU A 76 -14.38 10.74 -10.72
N ASP A 77 -13.27 10.32 -10.10
CA ASP A 77 -12.03 10.02 -10.80
C ASP A 77 -12.25 8.88 -11.83
N SER A 78 -12.97 7.80 -11.44
CA SER A 78 -13.34 6.71 -12.36
C SER A 78 -14.23 7.16 -13.53
N LEU A 79 -15.13 8.12 -13.29
CA LEU A 79 -15.96 8.68 -14.35
C LEU A 79 -15.12 9.53 -15.31
N SER A 80 -14.19 10.32 -14.79
CA SER A 80 -13.25 11.10 -15.59
C SER A 80 -12.40 10.21 -16.48
N ASP A 81 -11.82 9.13 -15.91
CA ASP A 81 -11.04 8.13 -16.64
C ASP A 81 -11.85 7.50 -17.79
N ALA A 82 -13.12 7.16 -17.52
CA ALA A 82 -14.00 6.57 -18.54
C ALA A 82 -14.29 7.53 -19.70
N VAL A 83 -14.44 8.82 -19.43
CA VAL A 83 -14.65 9.85 -20.46
C VAL A 83 -13.34 10.11 -21.22
N GLU A 84 -12.22 10.22 -20.51
CA GLU A 84 -10.90 10.46 -21.09
C GLU A 84 -10.50 9.31 -22.04
N SER A 85 -10.81 8.07 -21.70
CA SER A 85 -10.56 6.90 -22.55
C SER A 85 -11.25 6.94 -23.93
N LEU A 86 -12.34 7.72 -24.04
CA LEU A 86 -13.09 7.90 -25.30
C LEU A 86 -12.67 9.16 -26.07
N THR A 87 -12.08 10.13 -25.39
CA THR A 87 -11.72 11.42 -25.98
C THR A 87 -10.24 11.53 -26.38
N SER A 88 -9.38 10.71 -25.76
CA SER A 88 -7.94 10.70 -26.06
C SER A 88 -7.63 9.93 -27.33
N THR A 89 -6.88 10.55 -28.24
CA THR A 89 -6.36 9.90 -29.46
C THR A 89 -5.26 8.85 -29.15
N THR A 90 -4.68 8.88 -27.97
CA THR A 90 -3.74 7.87 -27.47
C THR A 90 -4.40 7.20 -26.27
N GLU A 91 -4.62 5.90 -26.34
CA GLU A 91 -5.22 5.11 -25.26
C GLU A 91 -4.26 5.08 -24.06
N VAL A 92 -4.44 6.00 -23.11
CA VAL A 92 -3.72 5.99 -21.85
C VAL A 92 -4.46 5.07 -20.88
N LEU A 93 -3.84 3.96 -20.55
CA LEU A 93 -4.37 3.01 -19.58
C LEU A 93 -3.82 3.34 -18.19
N ARG A 94 -4.69 3.55 -17.21
CA ARG A 94 -4.30 3.78 -15.82
C ARG A 94 -4.63 2.57 -14.96
N LEU A 95 -3.68 2.18 -14.11
CA LEU A 95 -3.86 1.14 -13.09
C LEU A 95 -3.55 1.72 -11.72
N ARG A 96 -4.54 1.78 -10.85
CA ARG A 96 -4.38 2.16 -9.44
C ARG A 96 -3.99 0.92 -8.65
N LEU A 97 -2.70 0.84 -8.32
CA LEU A 97 -2.07 -0.31 -7.68
C LEU A 97 -1.75 -0.03 -6.22
N GLY A 98 -2.35 -0.79 -5.31
CA GLY A 98 -1.90 -0.85 -3.92
C GLY A 98 -0.72 -1.82 -3.76
N ILE A 99 0.35 -1.41 -3.08
CA ILE A 99 1.54 -2.25 -2.91
C ILE A 99 2.33 -1.83 -1.67
N LEU A 100 2.88 -2.81 -0.95
CA LEU A 100 3.75 -2.53 0.19
C LEU A 100 5.09 -1.94 -0.27
N PRO A 101 5.61 -0.89 0.42
CA PRO A 101 6.81 -0.17 -0.01
C PRO A 101 8.03 -1.06 -0.24
N LEU A 102 8.27 -2.03 0.65
CA LEU A 102 9.43 -2.92 0.55
C LEU A 102 9.36 -3.81 -0.71
N TYR A 103 8.19 -4.39 -1.00
CA TYR A 103 8.00 -5.19 -2.21
C TYR A 103 8.11 -4.33 -3.47
N ALA A 104 7.55 -3.11 -3.43
CA ALA A 104 7.64 -2.18 -4.55
C ALA A 104 9.10 -1.86 -4.89
N SER A 105 9.91 -1.48 -3.90
CA SER A 105 11.30 -1.08 -4.10
C SER A 105 12.20 -2.22 -4.55
N GLN A 106 12.01 -3.41 -3.98
CA GLN A 106 12.91 -4.55 -4.24
C GLN A 106 12.50 -5.40 -5.45
N LYS A 107 11.21 -5.57 -5.69
CA LYS A 107 10.70 -6.49 -6.74
C LYS A 107 10.12 -5.78 -7.95
N LEU A 108 9.25 -4.77 -7.74
CA LEU A 108 8.53 -4.13 -8.83
C LEU A 108 9.41 -3.12 -9.59
N PHE A 109 9.97 -2.14 -8.90
CA PHE A 109 10.68 -1.03 -9.53
C PHE A 109 11.91 -1.45 -10.35
N PRO A 110 12.74 -2.42 -9.92
CA PRO A 110 13.86 -2.88 -10.74
C PRO A 110 13.44 -3.44 -12.12
N ARG A 111 12.20 -3.94 -12.23
CA ARG A 111 11.66 -4.53 -13.46
C ARG A 111 10.61 -3.66 -14.17
N LEU A 112 10.26 -2.52 -13.59
CA LEU A 112 9.23 -1.64 -14.15
C LEU A 112 9.58 -1.10 -15.55
N GLY A 113 10.89 -1.00 -15.84
CA GLY A 113 11.36 -0.64 -17.18
C GLY A 113 10.95 -1.64 -18.27
N GLU A 114 10.84 -2.93 -17.94
CA GLU A 114 10.38 -3.98 -18.85
C GLU A 114 8.89 -3.83 -19.14
N LEU A 115 8.08 -3.56 -18.10
CA LEU A 115 6.65 -3.29 -18.25
C LEU A 115 6.41 -2.07 -19.17
N ARG A 116 7.13 -0.97 -18.94
CA ARG A 116 7.00 0.25 -19.75
C ARG A 116 7.40 0.06 -21.22
N LYS A 117 8.38 -0.82 -21.49
CA LYS A 117 8.75 -1.18 -22.87
C LYS A 117 7.70 -2.04 -23.55
N ALA A 118 7.09 -2.99 -22.80
CA ALA A 118 6.08 -3.88 -23.33
C ALA A 118 4.72 -3.18 -23.51
N HIS A 119 4.39 -2.27 -22.62
CA HIS A 119 3.10 -1.57 -22.53
C HIS A 119 3.31 -0.08 -22.23
N PRO A 120 3.78 0.71 -23.21
CA PRO A 120 4.06 2.14 -23.02
C PRO A 120 2.80 2.95 -22.70
N GLU A 121 1.63 2.43 -23.08
CA GLU A 121 0.32 3.01 -22.79
C GLU A 121 -0.13 2.80 -21.34
N LEU A 122 0.50 1.88 -20.57
CA LEU A 122 0.10 1.54 -19.21
C LEU A 122 0.84 2.39 -18.17
N HIS A 123 0.10 3.20 -17.45
CA HIS A 123 0.58 4.02 -16.35
C HIS A 123 0.11 3.46 -15.01
N LEU A 124 0.97 3.51 -13.99
CA LEU A 124 0.68 3.04 -12.65
C LEU A 124 0.52 4.23 -11.71
N ASP A 125 -0.62 4.27 -11.01
CA ASP A 125 -0.83 5.11 -9.83
C ASP A 125 -0.61 4.22 -8.60
N ILE A 126 0.47 4.47 -7.87
CA ILE A 126 0.93 3.59 -6.78
C ILE A 126 0.49 4.17 -5.44
N ASP A 127 -0.22 3.37 -4.65
CA ASP A 127 -0.66 3.68 -3.31
C ASP A 127 -0.01 2.70 -2.30
N THR A 128 0.54 3.24 -1.23
CA THR A 128 1.23 2.46 -0.19
C THR A 128 0.56 2.59 1.18
N ALA A 129 -0.67 3.12 1.25
CA ALA A 129 -1.42 3.29 2.49
C ALA A 129 -1.72 1.95 3.17
N ALA A 130 -2.17 2.01 4.43
CA ALA A 130 -2.61 0.82 5.15
C ALA A 130 -3.92 0.24 4.58
N HIS A 131 -4.18 -1.04 4.89
CA HIS A 131 -5.43 -1.72 4.54
C HIS A 131 -5.78 -1.73 3.05
N LEU A 132 -4.79 -1.95 2.20
CA LEU A 132 -4.93 -1.90 0.73
C LEU A 132 -6.05 -2.80 0.19
N VAL A 133 -6.20 -4.02 0.71
CA VAL A 133 -7.20 -4.99 0.20
C VAL A 133 -8.63 -4.49 0.39
N SER A 134 -8.93 -3.80 1.49
CA SER A 134 -10.26 -3.24 1.75
C SER A 134 -10.65 -2.11 0.79
N ARG A 135 -9.67 -1.52 0.11
CA ARG A 135 -9.86 -0.43 -0.85
C ARG A 135 -10.03 -0.91 -2.30
N LEU A 136 -10.04 -2.22 -2.53
CA LEU A 136 -10.29 -2.80 -3.85
C LEU A 136 -11.68 -2.43 -4.38
N GLY A 137 -11.69 -1.75 -5.52
CA GLY A 137 -12.89 -1.21 -6.17
C GLY A 137 -13.42 0.07 -5.53
N ASP A 138 -12.71 0.58 -4.50
CA ASP A 138 -12.93 1.89 -3.90
C ASP A 138 -11.58 2.63 -3.85
N GLY A 139 -11.10 3.02 -5.04
CA GLY A 139 -9.83 3.72 -5.22
C GLY A 139 -8.66 2.86 -5.68
N LEU A 140 -8.74 1.52 -5.60
CA LEU A 140 -7.71 0.61 -6.10
C LEU A 140 -8.31 -0.42 -7.07
N ASP A 141 -7.58 -0.70 -8.14
CA ASP A 141 -7.96 -1.69 -9.15
C ASP A 141 -7.36 -3.06 -8.84
N ALA A 142 -6.12 -3.07 -8.34
CA ALA A 142 -5.41 -4.25 -7.90
C ALA A 142 -4.50 -3.94 -6.70
N VAL A 143 -4.11 -4.97 -5.96
CA VAL A 143 -3.22 -4.88 -4.80
C VAL A 143 -2.19 -6.00 -4.84
N ILE A 144 -0.95 -5.69 -4.47
CA ILE A 144 0.03 -6.70 -4.06
C ILE A 144 0.06 -6.70 -2.53
N ALA A 145 -0.59 -7.69 -1.94
CA ALA A 145 -0.78 -7.82 -0.50
C ALA A 145 0.12 -8.91 0.08
N LEU A 146 0.59 -8.71 1.30
CA LEU A 146 1.22 -9.74 2.11
C LEU A 146 0.16 -10.30 3.07
N SER A 147 -0.19 -11.58 2.92
CA SER A 147 -1.25 -12.20 3.72
C SER A 147 -1.05 -13.72 3.80
N ARG A 148 -1.67 -14.35 4.80
CA ARG A 148 -1.79 -15.81 4.89
C ARG A 148 -2.82 -16.34 3.90
N GLU A 149 -3.97 -15.70 3.90
CA GLU A 149 -5.14 -16.08 3.12
C GLU A 149 -5.77 -14.83 2.51
N ILE A 150 -6.43 -15.00 1.40
CA ILE A 150 -7.19 -13.96 0.73
C ILE A 150 -8.67 -14.36 0.71
N ASP A 151 -9.56 -13.39 0.90
CA ASP A 151 -11.00 -13.59 0.83
C ASP A 151 -11.38 -14.32 -0.48
N PRO A 152 -12.09 -15.47 -0.42
CA PRO A 152 -12.46 -16.25 -1.59
C PRO A 152 -13.33 -15.50 -2.62
N SER A 153 -13.95 -14.39 -2.24
CA SER A 153 -14.72 -13.54 -3.15
C SER A 153 -13.84 -12.71 -4.09
N LEU A 154 -12.54 -12.62 -3.83
CA LEU A 154 -11.55 -11.91 -4.63
C LEU A 154 -10.79 -12.87 -5.54
N TYR A 155 -10.31 -12.36 -6.66
CA TYR A 155 -9.30 -13.05 -7.44
C TYR A 155 -7.95 -12.87 -6.74
N ALA A 156 -7.26 -13.99 -6.48
CA ALA A 156 -5.95 -13.98 -5.87
C ALA A 156 -4.98 -14.91 -6.60
N ARG A 157 -3.76 -14.45 -6.82
CA ARG A 157 -2.65 -15.26 -7.33
C ARG A 157 -1.47 -15.10 -6.39
N ARG A 158 -1.02 -16.21 -5.80
CA ARG A 158 0.19 -16.22 -4.97
C ARG A 158 1.43 -15.94 -5.84
N LEU A 159 2.30 -15.06 -5.39
CA LEU A 159 3.48 -14.61 -6.11
C LEU A 159 4.75 -15.28 -5.62
N ASP A 160 4.79 -15.69 -4.34
CA ASP A 160 5.97 -16.29 -3.74
C ASP A 160 5.64 -17.32 -2.66
N ARG A 161 6.70 -18.00 -2.23
CA ARG A 161 6.81 -18.72 -0.95
C ARG A 161 8.10 -18.27 -0.30
N ASN A 162 8.06 -17.97 0.97
CA ASN A 162 9.21 -17.44 1.67
C ASN A 162 9.52 -18.22 2.95
N SER A 163 10.78 -18.18 3.32
CA SER A 163 11.24 -18.56 4.64
C SER A 163 11.54 -17.31 5.46
N VAL A 164 11.58 -17.46 6.76
CA VAL A 164 11.95 -16.41 7.72
C VAL A 164 13.33 -16.66 8.25
N TYR A 165 14.17 -15.63 8.19
CA TYR A 165 15.48 -15.57 8.82
C TYR A 165 15.47 -14.56 9.96
N VAL A 166 16.39 -14.77 10.93
CA VAL A 166 16.77 -13.72 11.86
C VAL A 166 17.98 -12.99 11.30
N ILE A 167 17.82 -11.70 11.08
CA ILE A 167 18.87 -10.84 10.56
C ILE A 167 19.19 -9.73 11.56
N GLY A 168 20.41 -9.25 11.51
CA GLY A 168 20.86 -8.13 12.34
C GLY A 168 22.06 -7.44 11.73
N ALA A 169 22.55 -6.40 12.40
CA ALA A 169 23.75 -5.70 11.96
C ALA A 169 24.97 -6.63 12.02
N ARG A 170 25.86 -6.53 11.05
CA ARG A 170 27.16 -7.25 11.01
C ARG A 170 27.97 -6.99 12.27
N SER A 171 27.89 -5.79 12.83
CA SER A 171 28.57 -5.43 14.08
C SER A 171 28.19 -6.33 15.27
N LEU A 172 27.04 -7.03 15.24
CA LEU A 172 26.67 -8.00 16.27
C LEU A 172 27.61 -9.21 16.30
N LEU A 173 28.23 -9.54 15.17
CA LEU A 173 29.26 -10.61 15.08
C LEU A 173 30.65 -10.13 15.48
N GLU A 174 30.88 -8.82 15.53
CA GLU A 174 32.18 -8.19 15.79
C GLU A 174 32.32 -7.71 17.24
N ARG A 175 31.33 -8.00 18.09
CA ARG A 175 31.35 -7.66 19.52
C ARG A 175 32.31 -8.55 20.29
N ALA A 176 32.67 -8.15 21.53
CA ALA A 176 33.47 -8.97 22.44
C ALA A 176 32.79 -10.33 22.76
N ASP A 177 31.45 -10.36 22.80
CA ASP A 177 30.64 -11.59 22.83
C ASP A 177 29.79 -11.62 21.53
N PRO A 178 30.26 -12.26 20.47
CA PRO A 178 29.57 -12.32 19.19
C PRO A 178 28.22 -13.04 19.29
N VAL A 179 27.20 -12.51 18.60
CA VAL A 179 25.87 -13.13 18.55
C VAL A 179 25.89 -14.29 17.55
N THR A 180 26.09 -15.50 18.04
CA THR A 180 26.20 -16.72 17.22
C THR A 180 25.23 -17.82 17.67
N ARG A 181 24.61 -17.68 18.83
CA ARG A 181 23.70 -18.68 19.39
C ARG A 181 22.31 -18.08 19.59
N PRO A 182 21.24 -18.81 19.22
CA PRO A 182 19.86 -18.33 19.33
C PRO A 182 19.43 -17.90 20.74
N GLU A 183 20.00 -18.51 21.80
CA GLU A 183 19.70 -18.18 23.19
C GLU A 183 20.09 -16.75 23.58
N GLN A 184 21.07 -16.16 22.84
CA GLN A 184 21.49 -14.77 23.04
C GLN A 184 20.39 -13.75 22.63
N LEU A 185 19.26 -14.22 22.08
CA LEU A 185 18.08 -13.39 21.83
C LEU A 185 17.61 -12.69 23.12
N SER A 186 17.80 -13.32 24.28
CA SER A 186 17.50 -12.73 25.59
C SER A 186 18.26 -11.44 25.91
N THR A 187 19.34 -11.14 25.17
CA THR A 187 20.15 -9.93 25.31
C THR A 187 19.92 -8.90 24.21
N LEU A 188 18.98 -9.17 23.32
CA LEU A 188 18.71 -8.38 22.12
C LEU A 188 17.27 -7.86 22.07
N THR A 189 17.07 -6.74 21.42
CA THR A 189 15.74 -6.27 21.04
C THR A 189 15.25 -7.00 19.81
N ALA A 190 14.07 -7.60 19.88
CA ALA A 190 13.38 -8.19 18.72
C ALA A 190 12.59 -7.11 17.98
N LEU A 191 12.85 -6.95 16.68
CA LEU A 191 12.11 -6.06 15.79
C LEU A 191 11.04 -6.88 15.08
N VAL A 192 9.77 -6.63 15.38
CA VAL A 192 8.65 -7.47 14.95
C VAL A 192 7.65 -6.65 14.16
N HIS A 193 7.16 -7.21 13.05
CA HIS A 193 6.09 -6.56 12.29
C HIS A 193 4.76 -6.70 13.05
N ARG A 194 4.06 -5.58 13.23
CA ARG A 194 2.82 -5.49 14.03
C ARG A 194 1.74 -6.47 13.59
N ASP A 195 1.59 -6.66 12.28
CA ASP A 195 0.56 -7.51 11.69
C ASP A 195 1.03 -8.96 11.43
N MET A 196 2.27 -9.30 11.81
CA MET A 196 2.91 -10.60 11.55
C MET A 196 3.61 -11.14 12.80
N THR A 197 3.02 -10.96 13.96
CA THR A 197 3.60 -11.32 15.27
C THR A 197 3.89 -12.82 15.41
N ASP A 198 3.12 -13.65 14.74
CA ASP A 198 3.31 -15.10 14.72
C ASP A 198 4.53 -15.57 13.91
N THR A 199 5.09 -14.74 13.04
CA THR A 199 6.38 -15.01 12.39
C THR A 199 7.51 -15.16 13.42
N PHE A 200 7.53 -14.28 14.43
CA PHE A 200 8.44 -14.33 15.55
C PHE A 200 8.21 -15.60 16.41
N SER A 201 6.95 -15.86 16.79
CA SER A 201 6.60 -17.04 17.60
C SER A 201 6.97 -18.34 16.89
N ALA A 202 6.63 -18.47 15.62
CA ALA A 202 6.95 -19.65 14.82
C ALA A 202 8.47 -19.92 14.75
N TRP A 203 9.25 -18.84 14.60
CA TRP A 203 10.70 -18.98 14.60
C TRP A 203 11.23 -19.40 15.96
N ARG A 204 10.74 -18.83 17.07
CA ARG A 204 11.12 -19.21 18.43
C ARG A 204 10.87 -20.71 18.69
N THR A 205 9.66 -21.17 18.35
CA THR A 205 9.30 -22.59 18.52
C THR A 205 10.22 -23.49 17.71
N ALA A 206 10.52 -23.16 16.46
CA ALA A 206 11.44 -23.92 15.62
C ALA A 206 12.90 -23.92 16.16
N ALA A 207 13.28 -22.85 16.85
CA ALA A 207 14.57 -22.73 17.52
C ALA A 207 14.64 -23.48 18.87
N GLY A 208 13.52 -23.99 19.39
CA GLY A 208 13.43 -24.57 20.73
C GLY A 208 13.59 -23.55 21.86
N LEU A 209 13.14 -22.31 21.63
CA LEU A 209 13.34 -21.16 22.51
C LEU A 209 12.01 -20.62 23.08
N ASP A 210 11.00 -21.46 23.24
CA ASP A 210 9.66 -21.02 23.70
C ASP A 210 9.71 -20.32 25.07
N ASP A 211 10.68 -20.70 25.91
CA ASP A 211 10.87 -20.13 27.26
C ASP A 211 11.82 -18.91 27.26
N ILE A 212 12.39 -18.52 26.12
CA ILE A 212 13.34 -17.40 26.04
C ILE A 212 12.63 -16.17 25.50
N GLU A 213 12.57 -15.13 26.33
CA GLU A 213 12.08 -13.83 25.91
C GLU A 213 13.24 -12.91 25.50
N PRO A 214 13.07 -12.10 24.45
CA PRO A 214 14.03 -11.06 24.10
C PRO A 214 14.10 -10.00 25.18
N MET A 215 15.19 -9.23 25.22
CA MET A 215 15.36 -8.12 26.17
C MET A 215 14.24 -7.09 26.03
N ALA A 216 13.79 -6.82 24.80
CA ALA A 216 12.68 -5.96 24.47
C ALA A 216 12.07 -6.37 23.12
N ILE A 217 10.84 -5.92 22.84
CA ILE A 217 10.19 -6.09 21.54
C ILE A 217 9.76 -4.71 21.03
N ASP A 218 10.29 -4.32 19.88
CA ASP A 218 9.86 -3.13 19.15
C ASP A 218 8.97 -3.51 17.98
N HIS A 219 7.82 -2.84 17.87
CA HIS A 219 6.82 -3.11 16.85
C HIS A 219 6.89 -2.11 15.70
N PHE A 220 6.93 -2.63 14.48
CA PHE A 220 6.93 -1.87 13.24
C PHE A 220 5.71 -2.21 12.39
N ASP A 221 5.24 -1.26 11.59
CA ASP A 221 4.22 -1.46 10.55
C ASP A 221 4.82 -1.46 9.13
N SER A 222 6.14 -1.36 9.04
CA SER A 222 6.90 -1.29 7.78
C SER A 222 8.11 -2.21 7.79
N GLY A 223 8.12 -3.21 6.90
CA GLY A 223 9.27 -4.08 6.71
C GLY A 223 10.52 -3.33 6.23
N ALA A 224 10.36 -2.22 5.50
CA ALA A 224 11.49 -1.39 5.07
C ALA A 224 12.17 -0.70 6.27
N LEU A 225 11.39 -0.20 7.22
CA LEU A 225 11.92 0.40 8.44
C LEU A 225 12.54 -0.65 9.37
N MET A 226 11.97 -1.86 9.42
CA MET A 226 12.58 -2.98 10.17
C MET A 226 13.96 -3.34 9.62
N LEU A 227 14.11 -3.40 8.29
CA LEU A 227 15.38 -3.66 7.62
C LEU A 227 16.41 -2.60 7.99
N GLU A 228 16.07 -1.33 7.90
CA GLU A 228 16.96 -0.23 8.25
C GLU A 228 17.30 -0.23 9.76
N ALA A 229 16.32 -0.45 10.63
CA ALA A 229 16.55 -0.54 12.08
C ALA A 229 17.53 -1.68 12.43
N ALA A 230 17.37 -2.86 11.79
CA ALA A 230 18.30 -3.96 11.95
C ALA A 230 19.71 -3.60 11.44
N ALA A 231 19.83 -2.93 10.29
CA ALA A 231 21.11 -2.48 9.73
C ALA A 231 21.83 -1.44 10.62
N GLN A 232 21.07 -0.62 11.33
CA GLN A 232 21.60 0.34 12.31
C GLN A 232 21.97 -0.31 13.66
N GLY A 233 21.71 -1.61 13.85
CA GLY A 233 22.03 -2.32 15.08
C GLY A 233 21.06 -2.06 16.24
N LEU A 234 19.86 -1.58 15.96
CA LEU A 234 18.82 -1.33 16.98
C LEU A 234 18.22 -2.62 17.53
N GLY A 235 18.37 -3.73 16.83
CA GLY A 235 17.88 -5.04 17.24
C GLY A 235 18.04 -6.08 16.14
N VAL A 236 17.36 -7.21 16.30
CA VAL A 236 17.33 -8.30 15.31
C VAL A 236 15.93 -8.41 14.71
N ALA A 237 15.82 -8.53 13.39
CA ALA A 237 14.55 -8.58 12.68
C ALA A 237 14.26 -9.99 12.17
N PHE A 238 12.98 -10.39 12.25
CA PHE A 238 12.43 -11.63 11.68
C PHE A 238 11.92 -11.31 10.29
N MET A 239 12.71 -11.60 9.28
CA MET A 239 12.50 -11.11 7.92
C MET A 239 12.39 -12.25 6.91
N HIS A 240 11.58 -12.06 5.87
CA HIS A 240 11.58 -12.97 4.74
C HIS A 240 12.97 -13.05 4.08
N ALA A 241 13.41 -14.25 3.79
CA ALA A 241 14.72 -14.53 3.16
C ALA A 241 14.90 -13.74 1.86
N SER A 242 13.85 -13.63 1.05
CA SER A 242 13.86 -12.87 -0.21
C SER A 242 14.16 -11.39 0.02
N HIS A 243 13.58 -10.78 1.06
CA HIS A 243 13.80 -9.36 1.37
C HIS A 243 15.22 -9.11 1.88
N PHE A 244 15.76 -10.02 2.67
CA PHE A 244 17.15 -9.94 3.08
C PHE A 244 18.12 -10.06 1.90
N ALA A 245 17.87 -11.02 1.00
CA ALA A 245 18.70 -11.21 -0.20
C ALA A 245 18.61 -10.00 -1.16
N ASP A 246 17.41 -9.48 -1.41
CA ASP A 246 17.20 -8.34 -2.32
C ASP A 246 17.73 -7.02 -1.74
N ALA A 247 17.76 -6.88 -0.41
CA ALA A 247 18.34 -5.70 0.22
C ALA A 247 19.80 -5.52 -0.18
N ASN A 248 20.53 -6.62 -0.34
CA ASN A 248 21.96 -6.63 -0.68
C ASN A 248 22.76 -5.60 0.15
N ASP A 249 22.42 -5.47 1.42
CA ASP A 249 23.01 -4.49 2.33
C ASP A 249 24.18 -5.12 3.09
N PRO A 250 25.43 -4.66 2.86
CA PRO A 250 26.61 -5.23 3.52
C PRO A 250 26.63 -5.02 5.04
N ARG A 251 25.78 -4.14 5.58
CA ARG A 251 25.64 -3.95 7.02
C ARG A 251 24.86 -5.08 7.69
N LEU A 252 24.04 -5.82 6.92
CA LEU A 252 23.18 -6.88 7.43
C LEU A 252 23.84 -8.27 7.28
N VAL A 253 23.50 -9.14 8.23
CA VAL A 253 23.88 -10.56 8.19
C VAL A 253 22.71 -11.42 8.70
N ARG A 254 22.60 -12.65 8.18
CA ARG A 254 21.83 -13.71 8.82
C ARG A 254 22.60 -14.17 10.06
N LEU A 255 21.92 -14.18 11.22
CA LEU A 255 22.59 -14.45 12.50
C LEU A 255 22.62 -15.94 12.84
N PHE A 256 21.55 -16.67 12.53
CA PHE A 256 21.40 -18.08 12.93
C PHE A 256 21.04 -18.94 11.73
N ASP A 257 21.50 -20.20 11.75
CA ASP A 257 21.18 -21.19 10.71
C ASP A 257 19.86 -21.92 11.02
N ILE A 258 18.83 -21.12 11.30
CA ILE A 258 17.47 -21.58 11.54
C ILE A 258 16.57 -20.88 10.49
N GLU A 259 15.79 -21.71 9.81
CA GLU A 259 14.88 -21.27 8.75
C GLU A 259 13.50 -21.85 9.00
N VAL A 260 12.48 -21.01 8.89
CA VAL A 260 11.10 -21.39 9.10
C VAL A 260 10.26 -20.95 7.92
N GLU A 261 9.43 -21.84 7.38
CA GLU A 261 8.50 -21.45 6.32
C GLU A 261 7.56 -20.33 6.84
N SER A 262 7.47 -19.24 6.08
CA SER A 262 6.56 -18.15 6.42
C SER A 262 5.12 -18.56 6.16
N PRO A 263 4.20 -18.33 7.10
CA PRO A 263 2.78 -18.48 6.83
C PRO A 263 2.21 -17.38 5.92
N TYR A 264 2.99 -16.32 5.66
CA TYR A 264 2.62 -15.20 4.81
C TYR A 264 3.27 -15.33 3.44
N SER A 265 2.51 -15.01 2.40
CA SER A 265 2.97 -14.90 1.02
C SER A 265 2.54 -13.57 0.42
N TYR A 266 3.24 -13.12 -0.58
CA TYR A 266 2.75 -12.04 -1.43
C TYR A 266 1.72 -12.57 -2.42
N TRP A 267 0.65 -11.79 -2.58
CA TRP A 267 -0.47 -12.13 -3.45
C TRP A 267 -0.79 -10.95 -4.36
N PHE A 268 -0.97 -11.21 -5.63
CA PHE A 268 -1.72 -10.31 -6.48
C PHE A 268 -3.20 -10.51 -6.22
N VAL A 269 -3.93 -9.45 -5.91
CA VAL A 269 -5.35 -9.50 -5.54
C VAL A 269 -6.11 -8.43 -6.28
N CYS A 270 -7.28 -8.78 -6.84
CA CYS A 270 -8.21 -7.83 -7.41
C CYS A 270 -9.66 -8.34 -7.32
N ARG A 271 -10.63 -7.48 -7.59
CA ARG A 271 -12.00 -7.96 -7.80
C ARG A 271 -12.07 -8.78 -9.10
N PRO A 272 -12.86 -9.88 -9.18
CA PRO A 272 -12.92 -10.70 -10.39
C PRO A 272 -13.27 -9.92 -11.67
N ARG A 273 -14.11 -8.90 -11.55
CA ARG A 273 -14.45 -8.02 -12.68
C ARG A 273 -13.30 -7.11 -13.11
N ALA A 274 -12.43 -6.69 -12.20
CA ALA A 274 -11.28 -5.86 -12.54
C ALA A 274 -10.29 -6.60 -13.45
N LEU A 275 -10.14 -7.91 -13.29
CA LEU A 275 -9.29 -8.74 -14.16
C LEU A 275 -9.72 -8.72 -15.64
N GLN A 276 -10.99 -8.35 -15.91
CA GLN A 276 -11.50 -8.19 -17.29
C GLN A 276 -11.06 -6.87 -17.92
N THR A 277 -10.62 -5.90 -17.13
CA THR A 277 -10.17 -4.61 -17.65
C THR A 277 -8.76 -4.74 -18.25
N LYS A 278 -8.51 -4.00 -19.33
CA LYS A 278 -7.23 -4.07 -20.04
C LYS A 278 -6.03 -3.72 -19.15
N PRO A 279 -6.03 -2.62 -18.34
CA PRO A 279 -4.88 -2.28 -17.52
C PRO A 279 -4.55 -3.33 -16.46
N VAL A 280 -5.56 -3.87 -15.76
CA VAL A 280 -5.35 -4.92 -14.74
C VAL A 280 -4.80 -6.19 -15.38
N ARG A 281 -5.38 -6.62 -16.52
CA ARG A 281 -4.93 -7.82 -17.22
C ARG A 281 -3.50 -7.72 -17.74
N LEU A 282 -3.13 -6.61 -18.36
CA LEU A 282 -1.77 -6.39 -18.87
C LEU A 282 -0.74 -6.44 -17.75
N PHE A 283 -1.04 -5.76 -16.65
CA PHE A 283 -0.17 -5.78 -15.47
C PHE A 283 -0.08 -7.18 -14.84
N HIS A 284 -1.21 -7.84 -14.64
CA HIS A 284 -1.28 -9.21 -14.09
C HIS A 284 -0.44 -10.18 -14.92
N ASP A 285 -0.64 -10.21 -16.24
CA ASP A 285 0.04 -11.16 -17.13
C ASP A 285 1.56 -10.90 -17.18
N TRP A 286 1.96 -9.62 -17.12
CA TRP A 286 3.36 -9.26 -17.00
C TRP A 286 3.91 -9.67 -15.62
N LEU A 287 3.22 -9.37 -14.53
CA LEU A 287 3.63 -9.67 -13.16
C LEU A 287 3.88 -11.17 -12.97
N ILE A 288 2.92 -12.01 -13.41
CA ILE A 288 3.03 -13.47 -13.28
C ILE A 288 4.21 -14.03 -14.07
N ARG A 289 4.47 -13.51 -15.26
CA ARG A 289 5.62 -13.98 -16.07
C ARG A 289 6.97 -13.55 -15.50
N THR A 290 7.01 -12.42 -14.80
CA THR A 290 8.27 -11.75 -14.42
C THR A 290 8.62 -11.95 -12.95
N LEU A 291 7.62 -12.01 -12.07
CA LEU A 291 7.80 -11.97 -10.62
C LEU A 291 7.19 -13.15 -9.85
N ALA A 292 6.30 -13.95 -10.46
CA ALA A 292 5.80 -15.14 -9.77
C ALA A 292 6.90 -16.21 -9.74
N GLU A 293 7.34 -16.55 -8.56
CA GLU A 293 8.12 -17.77 -8.32
C GLU A 293 7.14 -18.95 -8.37
N VAL A 294 7.37 -19.87 -9.27
CA VAL A 294 6.52 -21.06 -9.51
C VAL A 294 6.75 -22.10 -8.41
#